data_402ff2cebbfcd488c0d6f3c94a1de158
#
_entry.id   402ff2cebbfcd488c0d6f3c94a1de158
#
_cell.length_a   1.000
_cell.length_b   1.000
_cell.length_c   1.000
_cell.angle_alpha   90.00
_cell.angle_beta   90.00
_cell.angle_gamma   90.00
#
_symmetry.space_group_name_H-M   'P 1'
#
loop_
_entity.id
_entity.type
_entity.pdbx_description
1 polymer ?
#
loop_
_entity_poly.entity_id
_entity_poly.type
_entity_poly.pdbx_seq_one_letter_code
_entity_poly.pdbx_strand_id
1 'polypeptide(L)'
;MATYAKYIPPGMEDFKKTLRRHNLKATKQRLAVHSVMIQLGHACADAVAEKLKEDDTVSITVASVYNILTQLAQLGIYSYRLSRNNKMYFDVNSANHIHLYDTNNHEYKDV
;
A
#
# COMPACT_ATOMS: atom_id res chain seq x y z
N MET A 1 -4.74 26.37 -2.44
CA MET A 1 -4.39 26.12 -2.31
C MET A 1 -3.83 25.32 -2.48
N ALA A 2 -3.70 25.07 -2.73
CA ALA A 2 -3.16 24.49 -2.72
C ALA A 2 -2.53 23.82 -3.00
N THR A 3 -2.47 23.63 -3.17
CA THR A 3 -1.85 23.12 -3.39
C THR A 3 -0.89 22.51 -3.26
N TYR A 4 -0.81 22.16 -3.12
CA TYR A 4 0.22 21.70 -2.93
C TYR A 4 0.51 20.50 -3.35
N ALA A 5 1.34 20.15 -3.51
CA ALA A 5 2.03 19.10 -4.13
C ALA A 5 2.14 17.92 -3.23
N LYS A 6 1.19 17.77 -2.49
CA LYS A 6 1.12 16.70 -1.56
C LYS A 6 0.58 15.46 -2.24
N TYR A 7 1.28 14.33 -2.04
CA TYR A 7 0.79 13.07 -2.57
C TYR A 7 -0.52 12.69 -1.89
N ILE A 8 -1.47 12.26 -2.68
CA ILE A 8 -2.73 11.75 -2.17
C ILE A 8 -2.83 10.29 -2.60
N PRO A 9 -2.91 9.35 -1.66
CA PRO A 9 -3.02 7.94 -2.03
C PRO A 9 -4.25 7.69 -2.89
N PRO A 10 -4.21 6.69 -3.76
CA PRO A 10 -5.38 6.39 -4.58
C PRO A 10 -6.57 6.02 -3.72
N GLY A 11 -7.71 6.56 -4.09
CA GLY A 11 -8.94 6.22 -3.41
C GLY A 11 -9.38 4.80 -3.76
N MET A 12 -10.52 4.41 -3.19
CA MET A 12 -10.97 3.04 -3.34
C MET A 12 -11.29 2.70 -4.79
N GLU A 13 -11.87 3.63 -5.54
CA GLU A 13 -12.20 3.35 -6.94
C GLU A 13 -10.96 3.19 -7.79
N ASP A 14 -9.96 4.01 -7.56
CA ASP A 14 -8.70 3.90 -8.28
C ASP A 14 -7.99 2.60 -7.94
N PHE A 15 -8.07 2.20 -6.67
CA PHE A 15 -7.47 0.94 -6.24
C PHE A 15 -8.14 -0.24 -6.94
N LYS A 16 -9.46 -0.22 -7.06
CA LYS A 16 -10.18 -1.28 -7.77
C LYS A 16 -9.74 -1.36 -9.23
N LYS A 17 -9.58 -0.20 -9.87
CA LYS A 17 -9.12 -0.17 -11.26
C LYS A 17 -7.71 -0.74 -11.37
N THR A 18 -6.85 -0.41 -10.43
CA THR A 18 -5.49 -0.91 -10.41
C THR A 18 -5.47 -2.42 -10.26
N LEU A 19 -6.30 -2.95 -9.36
CA LEU A 19 -6.40 -4.40 -9.19
C LEU A 19 -6.83 -5.07 -10.51
N ARG A 20 -7.81 -4.49 -11.17
CA ARG A 20 -8.28 -5.05 -12.44
C ARG A 20 -7.19 -5.06 -13.50
N ARG A 21 -6.37 -4.02 -13.54
CA ARG A 21 -5.26 -3.98 -14.50
C ARG A 21 -4.26 -5.10 -14.28
N HIS A 22 -4.19 -5.60 -13.05
CA HIS A 22 -3.31 -6.70 -12.69
C HIS A 22 -4.04 -8.04 -12.63
N ASN A 23 -5.28 -8.07 -13.13
CA ASN A 23 -6.10 -9.28 -13.13
C ASN A 23 -6.41 -9.82 -11.74
N LEU A 24 -6.52 -8.92 -10.79
CA LEU A 24 -6.88 -9.28 -9.42
C LEU A 24 -8.30 -8.85 -9.11
N LYS A 25 -8.99 -9.68 -8.35
CA LYS A 25 -10.33 -9.34 -7.91
C LYS A 25 -10.29 -8.33 -6.76
N ALA A 26 -11.27 -7.44 -6.73
CA ALA A 26 -11.42 -6.50 -5.64
C ALA A 26 -12.18 -7.19 -4.49
N THR A 27 -11.50 -8.12 -3.83
CA THR A 27 -12.13 -8.87 -2.74
C THR A 27 -12.34 -7.96 -1.54
N LYS A 28 -13.27 -8.36 -0.69
CA LYS A 28 -13.54 -7.61 0.54
C LYS A 28 -12.28 -7.45 1.37
N GLN A 29 -11.48 -8.50 1.48
CA GLN A 29 -10.25 -8.44 2.26
C GLN A 29 -9.24 -7.48 1.67
N ARG A 30 -9.03 -7.51 0.35
CA ARG A 30 -8.11 -6.58 -0.29
C ARG A 30 -8.53 -5.13 -0.11
N LEU A 31 -9.83 -4.89 -0.23
CA LEU A 31 -10.34 -3.53 -0.06
C LEU A 31 -10.21 -3.07 1.39
N ALA A 32 -10.45 -3.97 2.34
CA ALA A 32 -10.31 -3.64 3.75
C ALA A 32 -8.86 -3.31 4.11
N VAL A 33 -7.91 -4.08 3.59
CA VAL A 33 -6.50 -3.82 3.81
C VAL A 33 -6.11 -2.45 3.25
N HIS A 34 -6.55 -2.15 2.03
CA HIS A 34 -6.23 -0.86 1.43
C HIS A 34 -6.82 0.30 2.22
N SER A 35 -8.05 0.14 2.70
CA SER A 35 -8.71 1.17 3.50
C SER A 35 -7.88 1.50 4.74
N VAL A 36 -7.37 0.48 5.43
CA VAL A 36 -6.53 0.69 6.60
C VAL A 36 -5.20 1.31 6.21
N MET A 37 -4.61 0.88 5.10
CA MET A 37 -3.34 1.42 4.64
C MET A 37 -3.46 2.91 4.32
N ILE A 38 -4.58 3.33 3.74
CA ILE A 38 -4.81 4.76 3.50
C ILE A 38 -4.81 5.53 4.82
N GLN A 39 -5.43 4.98 5.85
CA GLN A 39 -5.49 5.63 7.15
C GLN A 39 -4.11 5.74 7.80
N LEU A 40 -3.32 4.68 7.69
CA LEU A 40 -2.03 4.61 8.39
C LEU A 40 -0.88 5.20 7.58
N GLY A 41 -1.01 5.22 6.27
CA GLY A 41 0.06 5.68 5.38
C GLY A 41 1.12 4.62 5.15
N HIS A 42 1.71 4.12 6.21
CA HIS A 42 2.63 3.00 6.15
C HIS A 42 2.43 2.14 7.40
N ALA A 43 2.66 0.86 7.26
CA ALA A 43 2.44 -0.06 8.38
C ALA A 43 3.00 -1.44 8.07
N CYS A 44 3.24 -2.21 9.12
CA CYS A 44 3.53 -3.63 8.99
C CYS A 44 2.22 -4.41 9.02
N ALA A 45 2.28 -5.68 8.67
CA ALA A 45 1.09 -6.52 8.61
C ALA A 45 0.39 -6.63 9.96
N ASP A 46 1.18 -6.70 11.05
CA ASP A 46 0.60 -6.79 12.39
C ASP A 46 -0.27 -5.57 12.71
N ALA A 47 0.21 -4.39 12.36
CA ALA A 47 -0.54 -3.16 12.64
C ALA A 47 -1.82 -3.11 11.83
N VAL A 48 -1.78 -3.53 10.57
CA VAL A 48 -2.96 -3.57 9.72
C VAL A 48 -3.98 -4.56 10.28
N ALA A 49 -3.51 -5.76 10.65
CA ALA A 49 -4.40 -6.78 11.19
C ALA A 49 -5.05 -6.33 12.48
N GLU A 50 -4.29 -5.65 13.33
CA GLU A 50 -4.81 -5.15 14.59
C GLU A 50 -5.92 -4.13 14.34
N LYS A 51 -5.71 -3.25 13.38
CA LYS A 51 -6.71 -2.25 13.02
C LYS A 51 -7.96 -2.90 12.46
N LEU A 52 -7.80 -3.96 11.66
CA LEU A 52 -8.93 -4.65 11.06
C LEU A 52 -9.76 -5.42 12.08
N LYS A 53 -9.21 -5.74 13.24
CA LYS A 53 -10.00 -6.38 14.29
C LYS A 53 -11.13 -5.50 14.79
N GLU A 54 -11.06 -4.21 14.56
CA GLU A 54 -12.11 -3.28 14.95
C GLU A 54 -13.32 -3.34 14.03
N ASP A 55 -13.21 -4.05 12.91
CA ASP A 55 -14.27 -4.14 11.93
C ASP A 55 -14.85 -5.55 11.94
N ASP A 56 -16.05 -5.68 12.51
CA ASP A 56 -16.70 -6.98 12.64
C ASP A 56 -17.10 -7.59 11.30
N THR A 57 -17.10 -6.82 10.23
CA THR A 57 -17.49 -7.32 8.92
C THR A 57 -16.37 -8.02 8.18
N VAL A 58 -15.14 -7.93 8.69
CA VAL A 58 -13.97 -8.51 8.05
C VAL A 58 -13.32 -9.53 8.97
N SER A 59 -13.16 -10.74 8.49
CA SER A 59 -12.44 -11.77 9.23
C SER A 59 -11.17 -12.08 8.45
N ILE A 60 -10.00 -11.79 9.03
CA ILE A 60 -8.75 -11.97 8.32
C ILE A 60 -7.63 -12.23 9.32
N THR A 61 -6.71 -13.11 8.95
CA THR A 61 -5.55 -13.42 9.79
C THR A 61 -4.38 -12.51 9.44
N VAL A 62 -3.42 -12.40 10.37
CA VAL A 62 -2.20 -11.65 10.10
C VAL A 62 -1.48 -12.21 8.88
N ALA A 63 -1.45 -13.54 8.74
CA ALA A 63 -0.79 -14.18 7.60
C ALA A 63 -1.45 -13.75 6.29
N SER A 64 -2.77 -13.69 6.27
CA SER A 64 -3.49 -13.25 5.07
C SER A 64 -3.22 -11.79 4.76
N VAL A 65 -3.17 -10.94 5.80
CA VAL A 65 -2.83 -9.53 5.61
C VAL A 65 -1.43 -9.41 4.99
N TYR A 66 -0.48 -10.15 5.55
CA TYR A 66 0.89 -10.13 5.04
C TYR A 66 0.95 -10.55 3.58
N ASN A 67 0.21 -11.61 3.22
CA ASN A 67 0.19 -12.08 1.84
C ASN A 67 -0.40 -11.05 0.90
N ILE A 68 -1.48 -10.38 1.31
CA ILE A 68 -2.09 -9.33 0.49
C ILE A 68 -1.10 -8.18 0.31
N LEU A 69 -0.50 -7.70 1.39
CA LEU A 69 0.44 -6.59 1.32
C LEU A 69 1.66 -6.95 0.44
N THR A 70 2.18 -8.15 0.61
CA THR A 70 3.32 -8.61 -0.17
C THR A 70 2.98 -8.68 -1.65
N GLN A 71 1.81 -9.20 -1.99
CA GLN A 71 1.39 -9.27 -3.37
C GLN A 71 1.28 -7.88 -3.99
N LEU A 72 0.67 -6.94 -3.27
CA LEU A 72 0.53 -5.58 -3.77
C LEU A 72 1.88 -4.89 -3.93
N ALA A 73 2.82 -5.19 -3.06
CA ALA A 73 4.17 -4.66 -3.17
C ALA A 73 4.92 -5.26 -4.36
N GLN A 74 4.76 -6.55 -4.59
CA GLN A 74 5.39 -7.22 -5.73
C GLN A 74 4.88 -6.66 -7.05
N LEU A 75 3.64 -6.22 -7.09
CA LEU A 75 3.06 -5.64 -8.29
C LEU A 75 3.37 -4.16 -8.45
N GLY A 76 4.08 -3.57 -7.49
CA GLY A 76 4.42 -2.16 -7.55
C GLY A 76 3.31 -1.22 -7.13
N ILE A 77 2.20 -1.76 -6.61
CA ILE A 77 1.09 -0.94 -6.14
C ILE A 77 1.45 -0.27 -4.83
N TYR A 78 2.18 -0.99 -3.97
CA TYR A 78 2.74 -0.44 -2.74
C TYR A 78 4.25 -0.51 -2.82
N SER A 79 4.94 0.31 -2.02
CA SER A 79 6.36 0.12 -1.79
C SER A 79 6.55 -0.58 -0.44
N TYR A 80 7.76 -1.04 -0.19
CA TYR A 80 8.03 -1.73 1.06
C TYR A 80 9.51 -1.58 1.42
N ARG A 81 9.81 -1.78 2.69
CA ARG A 81 11.19 -1.84 3.14
C ARG A 81 11.28 -2.61 4.44
N LEU A 82 12.45 -3.20 4.66
CA LEU A 82 12.73 -3.94 5.86
C LEU A 82 13.33 -2.98 6.89
N SER A 83 12.78 -2.97 8.08
CA SER A 83 13.30 -2.12 9.14
C SER A 83 14.47 -2.79 9.84
N ARG A 84 15.13 -2.04 10.75
CA ARG A 84 16.27 -2.55 11.49
C ARG A 84 15.98 -3.80 12.30
N ASN A 85 14.74 -3.94 12.78
CA ASN A 85 14.36 -5.10 13.56
C ASN A 85 13.76 -6.20 12.70
N ASN A 86 14.09 -6.20 11.41
CA ASN A 86 13.64 -7.21 10.47
C ASN A 86 12.14 -7.24 10.27
N LYS A 87 11.47 -6.13 10.52
CA LYS A 87 10.04 -6.05 10.30
C LYS A 87 9.78 -5.38 8.95
N MET A 88 8.93 -6.01 8.14
CA MET A 88 8.60 -5.46 6.82
C MET A 88 7.51 -4.40 6.96
N TYR A 89 7.79 -3.20 6.45
CA TYR A 89 6.81 -2.13 6.39
C TYR A 89 6.40 -1.88 4.96
N PHE A 90 5.11 -1.62 4.78
CA PHE A 90 4.52 -1.34 3.48
C PHE A 90 4.00 0.09 3.46
N ASP A 91 4.02 0.71 2.30
CA ASP A 91 3.64 2.11 2.15
C ASP A 91 2.75 2.25 0.94
N VAL A 92 1.66 3.00 1.06
CA VAL A 92 0.76 3.25 -0.05
C VAL A 92 1.42 4.09 -1.14
N ASN A 93 2.48 4.82 -0.82
CA ASN A 93 3.24 5.57 -1.81
C ASN A 93 4.19 4.61 -2.50
N SER A 94 3.91 4.30 -3.74
CA SER A 94 4.77 3.39 -4.46
C SER A 94 6.05 4.11 -4.88
N ALA A 95 7.13 3.36 -5.04
CA ALA A 95 8.38 3.92 -5.50
C ALA A 95 8.24 4.56 -6.87
N ASN A 96 7.38 4.01 -7.71
CA ASN A 96 7.15 4.57 -9.02
C ASN A 96 6.63 5.98 -8.98
N HIS A 97 5.90 6.29 -7.93
CA HIS A 97 5.34 7.61 -7.78
C HIS A 97 6.39 8.67 -7.56
N ILE A 98 7.50 8.29 -6.99
CA ILE A 98 8.56 9.22 -6.65
C ILE A 98 9.43 9.55 -7.81
N HIS A 99 9.41 8.79 -8.84
CA HIS A 99 10.30 8.93 -9.93
C HIS A 99 10.10 10.09 -10.77
N LEU A 100 9.39 10.85 -10.40
CA LEU A 100 9.29 11.93 -11.21
C LEU A 100 10.49 12.72 -11.14
N TYR A 101 11.21 12.62 -11.11
CA TYR A 101 12.24 13.38 -10.85
C TYR A 101 13.43 13.09 -10.98
N ASP A 102 13.46 12.67 -11.01
CA ASP A 102 14.39 12.57 -11.05
C ASP A 102 15.05 12.47 -11.57
N THR A 103 14.82 12.53 -11.77
CA THR A 103 15.41 12.47 -12.11
C THR A 103 16.28 12.55 -12.43
N ASN A 104 16.38 12.68 -12.42
CA ASN A 104 17.18 12.74 -12.54
C ASN A 104 18.08 12.42 -12.41
N ASN A 105 18.06 12.10 -12.27
CA ASN A 105 18.69 11.71 -12.06
C ASN A 105 19.26 11.14 -11.84
N HIS A 106 19.00 10.80 -11.79
CA HIS A 106 19.19 10.24 -11.63
C HIS A 106 19.20 9.69 -11.20
N GLU A 107 18.86 9.47 -11.11
CA GLU A 107 18.57 9.08 -10.80
C GLU A 107 18.33 8.72 -10.31
N TYR A 108 18.22 8.39 -10.27
CA TYR A 108 17.75 8.03 -9.85
C TYR A 108 17.65 7.68 -9.30
N LYS A 109 17.43 7.61 -9.18
CA LYS A 109 17.24 7.50 -8.70
C LYS A 109 16.72 7.17 -8.22
N ASP A 110 16.31 6.85 -7.96
CA ASP A 110 15.76 6.76 -7.55
C ASP A 110 15.59 6.83 -7.06
N VAL A 111 15.24 6.96 -6.74
CA VAL A 111 15.09 7.36 -6.42
C VAL A 111 15.16 7.25 -6.36
#